data_c027ef8d2cbed4eac61352587cf5a039
#
_entry.id   c027ef8d2cbed4eac61352587cf5a039
#
_cell.length_a   1.000
_cell.length_b   1.000
_cell.length_c   1.000
_cell.angle_alpha   90.00
_cell.angle_beta   90.00
_cell.angle_gamma   90.00
#
_symmetry.space_group_name_H-M   'P 1'
#
loop_
_entity.id
_entity.type
_entity.pdbx_description
1 polymer ?
#
loop_
_entity_poly.entity_id
_entity_poly.type
_entity_poly.pdbx_seq_one_letter_code
_entity_poly.pdbx_strand_id
1 'polypeptide(L)'
;MIGASIGAVLATLALAVFLWMNIALRVDRAAVLLGELTLDLEKEKRLSELKNFVRGTETKSKKLDGYFLAPSGVAPLIGRIESLGAHAGILVEFTNVLVDVDKKILILQFETLGNFSGTYYFLSLAETLPLKLSFEKVFIDKDIPRGVGVRSADDTWRGVFSVAVLSYTPATE
;
A
#
# COMPACT_ATOMS: atom_id res chain seq x y z
N MET A 1 89.01 18.10 -24.68
CA MET A 1 87.70 18.80 -24.45
C MET A 1 86.47 18.08 -25.00
N ILE A 2 86.57 17.13 -25.89
CA ILE A 2 85.43 16.40 -26.52
C ILE A 2 84.77 15.40 -25.57
N GLY A 3 85.46 14.79 -24.64
CA GLY A 3 84.92 13.81 -23.70
C GLY A 3 83.93 14.38 -22.65
N ALA A 4 84.17 15.67 -22.22
CA ALA A 4 83.29 16.31 -21.24
C ALA A 4 81.88 16.67 -21.80
N SER A 5 81.83 17.02 -23.08
CA SER A 5 80.55 17.32 -23.74
C SER A 5 79.68 16.09 -24.01
N ILE A 6 80.33 14.94 -24.27
CA ILE A 6 79.55 13.66 -24.45
C ILE A 6 78.95 13.19 -23.10
N GLY A 7 79.74 13.32 -21.98
CA GLY A 7 79.21 13.00 -20.65
C GLY A 7 78.01 13.86 -20.22
N ALA A 8 78.06 15.15 -20.56
CA ALA A 8 76.95 16.05 -20.25
C ALA A 8 75.66 15.71 -21.01
N VAL A 9 75.79 15.34 -22.31
CA VAL A 9 74.64 14.93 -23.13
C VAL A 9 74.04 13.62 -22.64
N LEU A 10 74.87 12.64 -22.27
CA LEU A 10 74.39 11.37 -21.71
C LEU A 10 73.68 11.57 -20.34
N ALA A 11 74.22 12.46 -19.49
CA ALA A 11 73.59 12.78 -18.22
C ALA A 11 72.21 13.45 -18.36
N THR A 12 72.10 14.42 -19.31
CA THR A 12 70.79 15.07 -19.59
C THR A 12 69.79 14.10 -20.16
N LEU A 13 70.21 13.19 -21.02
CA LEU A 13 69.33 12.19 -21.64
C LEU A 13 68.85 11.16 -20.59
N ALA A 14 69.73 10.73 -19.70
CA ALA A 14 69.34 9.85 -18.58
C ALA A 14 68.37 10.51 -17.62
N LEU A 15 68.56 11.80 -17.33
CA LEU A 15 67.65 12.57 -16.47
C LEU A 15 66.29 12.80 -17.11
N ALA A 16 66.24 13.03 -18.43
CA ALA A 16 65.03 13.16 -19.19
C ALA A 16 64.19 11.85 -19.20
N VAL A 17 64.85 10.71 -19.42
CA VAL A 17 64.21 9.37 -19.37
C VAL A 17 63.68 9.06 -17.95
N PHE A 18 64.47 9.38 -16.91
CA PHE A 18 64.04 9.19 -15.54
C PHE A 18 62.84 10.04 -15.16
N LEU A 19 62.78 11.29 -15.57
CA LEU A 19 61.61 12.15 -15.35
C LEU A 19 60.39 11.66 -16.11
N TRP A 20 60.54 11.23 -17.35
CA TRP A 20 59.44 10.71 -18.15
C TRP A 20 58.84 9.44 -17.56
N MET A 21 59.68 8.51 -17.06
CA MET A 21 59.27 7.29 -16.39
C MET A 21 58.52 7.56 -15.07
N ASN A 22 58.95 8.56 -14.28
CA ASN A 22 58.25 8.98 -13.05
C ASN A 22 56.91 9.64 -13.33
N ILE A 23 56.77 10.39 -14.41
CA ILE A 23 55.50 11.01 -14.78
C ILE A 23 54.50 9.97 -15.29
N ALA A 24 54.94 9.00 -16.09
CA ALA A 24 54.10 7.92 -16.59
C ALA A 24 53.51 7.09 -15.45
N LEU A 25 54.30 6.72 -14.47
CA LEU A 25 53.87 5.95 -13.29
C LEU A 25 52.87 6.71 -12.38
N ARG A 26 52.92 8.04 -12.38
CA ARG A 26 51.94 8.83 -11.58
C ARG A 26 50.64 9.03 -12.29
N VAL A 27 50.60 9.12 -13.62
CA VAL A 27 49.37 9.22 -14.40
C VAL A 27 48.51 7.94 -14.29
N ASP A 28 49.13 6.76 -14.36
CA ASP A 28 48.42 5.51 -14.22
C ASP A 28 47.73 5.36 -12.86
N ARG A 29 48.35 5.80 -11.78
CA ARG A 29 47.74 5.77 -10.45
C ARG A 29 46.54 6.72 -10.31
N ALA A 30 46.61 7.89 -10.95
CA ALA A 30 45.52 8.84 -10.94
C ALA A 30 44.29 8.29 -11.73
N ALA A 31 44.54 7.60 -12.83
CA ALA A 31 43.49 6.99 -13.65
C ALA A 31 42.74 5.86 -12.90
N VAL A 32 43.48 5.03 -12.12
CA VAL A 32 42.90 3.97 -11.30
C VAL A 32 42.02 4.55 -10.19
N LEU A 33 42.48 5.57 -9.48
CA LEU A 33 41.73 6.24 -8.41
C LEU A 33 40.46 6.93 -8.95
N LEU A 34 40.51 7.54 -10.13
CA LEU A 34 39.34 8.11 -10.78
C LEU A 34 38.34 7.02 -11.19
N GLY A 35 38.85 5.87 -11.64
CA GLY A 35 38.01 4.70 -11.96
C GLY A 35 37.28 4.14 -10.74
N GLU A 36 37.95 4.03 -9.60
CA GLU A 36 37.31 3.59 -8.34
C GLU A 36 36.26 4.58 -7.85
N LEU A 37 36.55 5.87 -7.88
CA LEU A 37 35.60 6.93 -7.51
C LEU A 37 34.35 6.93 -8.39
N THR A 38 34.48 6.74 -9.70
CA THR A 38 33.34 6.68 -10.61
C THR A 38 32.48 5.45 -10.36
N LEU A 39 33.07 4.31 -10.04
CA LEU A 39 32.36 3.07 -9.69
C LEU A 39 31.57 3.22 -8.37
N ASP A 40 32.16 3.89 -7.38
CA ASP A 40 31.47 4.11 -6.10
C ASP A 40 30.33 5.12 -6.22
N LEU A 41 30.49 6.18 -6.99
CA LEU A 41 29.40 7.12 -7.29
C LEU A 41 28.26 6.44 -8.08
N GLU A 42 28.57 5.54 -9.00
CA GLU A 42 27.56 4.78 -9.74
C GLU A 42 26.80 3.80 -8.82
N LYS A 43 27.49 3.15 -7.87
CA LYS A 43 26.86 2.31 -6.85
C LYS A 43 25.93 3.11 -5.94
N GLU A 44 26.36 4.28 -5.45
CA GLU A 44 25.53 5.16 -4.64
C GLU A 44 24.30 5.64 -5.40
N LYS A 45 24.46 6.00 -6.68
CA LYS A 45 23.35 6.39 -7.53
C LYS A 45 22.35 5.26 -7.71
N ARG A 46 22.78 4.04 -8.01
CA ARG A 46 21.93 2.85 -8.12
C ARG A 46 21.24 2.53 -6.81
N LEU A 47 21.93 2.64 -5.66
CA LEU A 47 21.31 2.44 -4.35
C LEU A 47 20.24 3.49 -4.05
N SER A 48 20.47 4.75 -4.41
CA SER A 48 19.47 5.81 -4.22
C SER A 48 18.25 5.63 -5.13
N GLU A 49 18.45 5.24 -6.38
CA GLU A 49 17.38 4.91 -7.33
C GLU A 49 16.55 3.72 -6.84
N LEU A 50 17.22 2.65 -6.36
CA LEU A 50 16.54 1.49 -5.78
C LEU A 50 15.73 1.87 -4.53
N LYS A 51 16.29 2.70 -3.67
CA LYS A 51 15.63 3.19 -2.44
C LYS A 51 14.39 4.04 -2.76
N ASN A 52 14.49 4.88 -3.79
CA ASN A 52 13.36 5.68 -4.26
C ASN A 52 12.29 4.81 -4.93
N PHE A 53 12.69 3.80 -5.70
CA PHE A 53 11.78 2.83 -6.29
C PHE A 53 11.03 2.02 -5.22
N VAL A 54 11.72 1.50 -4.20
CA VAL A 54 11.12 0.78 -3.07
C VAL A 54 10.14 1.67 -2.33
N ARG A 55 10.53 2.92 -1.98
CA ARG A 55 9.61 3.87 -1.33
C ARG A 55 8.37 4.19 -2.18
N GLY A 56 8.54 4.36 -3.48
CA GLY A 56 7.42 4.58 -4.40
C GLY A 56 6.49 3.38 -4.49
N THR A 57 7.04 2.17 -4.39
CA THR A 57 6.29 0.91 -4.42
C THR A 57 5.57 0.66 -3.09
N GLU A 58 6.20 0.96 -1.94
CA GLU A 58 5.55 0.87 -0.62
C GLU A 58 4.31 1.77 -0.52
N THR A 59 4.38 2.98 -1.07
CA THR A 59 3.23 3.90 -1.08
C THR A 59 2.09 3.37 -1.94
N LYS A 60 2.40 2.71 -3.05
CA LYS A 60 1.41 2.05 -3.92
C LYS A 60 0.88 0.79 -3.27
N SER A 61 1.73 -0.01 -2.62
CA SER A 61 1.32 -1.22 -1.89
C SER A 61 0.37 -0.87 -0.75
N LYS A 62 0.69 0.13 0.08
CA LYS A 62 -0.20 0.59 1.16
C LYS A 62 -1.57 1.08 0.66
N LYS A 63 -1.62 1.66 -0.54
CA LYS A 63 -2.91 1.99 -1.17
C LYS A 63 -3.67 0.74 -1.59
N LEU A 64 -2.98 -0.27 -2.11
CA LEU A 64 -3.59 -1.55 -2.49
C LEU A 64 -4.03 -2.35 -1.26
N ASP A 65 -3.25 -2.33 -0.17
CA ASP A 65 -3.61 -2.99 1.09
C ASP A 65 -4.94 -2.49 1.66
N GLY A 66 -5.29 -1.22 1.39
CA GLY A 66 -6.59 -0.65 1.76
C GLY A 66 -7.79 -1.26 1.01
N TYR A 67 -7.56 -1.97 -0.10
CA TYR A 67 -8.60 -2.68 -0.86
C TYR A 67 -8.74 -4.14 -0.43
N PHE A 68 -7.80 -4.68 0.34
CA PHE A 68 -7.84 -6.04 0.87
C PHE A 68 -8.15 -6.01 2.37
N LEU A 69 -9.08 -6.87 2.76
CA LEU A 69 -9.48 -7.01 4.16
C LEU A 69 -8.77 -8.21 4.79
N ALA A 70 -7.81 -7.94 5.66
CA ALA A 70 -7.20 -8.95 6.52
C ALA A 70 -8.13 -9.30 7.71
N PRO A 71 -7.94 -10.44 8.39
CA PRO A 71 -8.74 -10.81 9.56
C PRO A 71 -8.77 -9.74 10.65
N SER A 72 -7.66 -9.05 10.88
CA SER A 72 -7.56 -7.94 11.83
C SER A 72 -8.39 -6.70 11.43
N GLY A 73 -8.76 -6.59 10.15
CA GLY A 73 -9.57 -5.50 9.63
C GLY A 73 -11.08 -5.72 9.75
N VAL A 74 -11.52 -6.91 10.15
CA VAL A 74 -12.96 -7.25 10.24
C VAL A 74 -13.67 -6.41 11.31
N ALA A 75 -13.13 -6.34 12.52
CA ALA A 75 -13.74 -5.54 13.59
C ALA A 75 -13.77 -4.02 13.27
N PRO A 76 -12.69 -3.40 12.75
CA PRO A 76 -12.75 -2.04 12.23
C PRO A 76 -13.78 -1.83 11.13
N LEU A 77 -13.98 -2.80 10.22
CA LEU A 77 -14.99 -2.73 9.18
C LEU A 77 -16.40 -2.72 9.76
N ILE A 78 -16.69 -3.59 10.72
CA ILE A 78 -17.97 -3.62 11.43
C ILE A 78 -18.26 -2.25 12.05
N GLY A 79 -17.34 -1.71 12.84
CA GLY A 79 -17.52 -0.39 13.46
C GLY A 79 -17.69 0.74 12.42
N ARG A 80 -17.08 0.61 11.25
CA ARG A 80 -17.27 1.58 10.16
C ARG A 80 -18.67 1.48 9.56
N ILE A 81 -19.20 0.29 9.36
CA ILE A 81 -20.58 0.08 8.86
C ILE A 81 -21.60 0.58 9.88
N GLU A 82 -21.41 0.32 11.17
CA GLU A 82 -22.26 0.87 12.24
C GLU A 82 -22.25 2.41 12.26
N SER A 83 -21.06 3.00 12.09
CA SER A 83 -20.91 4.45 11.98
C SER A 83 -21.63 5.03 10.77
N LEU A 84 -21.62 4.35 9.61
CA LEU A 84 -22.40 4.75 8.44
C LEU A 84 -23.90 4.68 8.71
N GLY A 85 -24.36 3.65 9.44
CA GLY A 85 -25.75 3.56 9.89
C GLY A 85 -26.17 4.75 10.76
N ALA A 86 -25.32 5.10 11.74
CA ALA A 86 -25.55 6.25 12.60
C ALA A 86 -25.62 7.57 11.80
N HIS A 87 -24.74 7.74 10.80
CA HIS A 87 -24.79 8.91 9.89
C HIS A 87 -26.07 8.93 9.03
N ALA A 88 -26.58 7.79 8.67
CA ALA A 88 -27.83 7.68 7.91
C ALA A 88 -29.09 7.79 8.81
N GLY A 89 -28.92 7.88 10.11
CA GLY A 89 -30.02 7.96 11.08
C GLY A 89 -30.77 6.64 11.26
N ILE A 90 -30.10 5.51 11.05
CA ILE A 90 -30.62 4.15 11.25
C ILE A 90 -29.76 3.38 12.24
N LEU A 91 -30.36 2.41 12.92
CA LEU A 91 -29.66 1.43 13.74
C LEU A 91 -29.20 0.28 12.84
N VAL A 92 -27.95 -0.15 13.00
CA VAL A 92 -27.38 -1.32 12.30
C VAL A 92 -26.93 -2.31 13.37
N GLU A 93 -27.41 -3.54 13.30
CA GLU A 93 -27.06 -4.64 14.22
C GLU A 93 -26.53 -5.82 13.42
N PHE A 94 -25.30 -6.27 13.72
CA PHE A 94 -24.73 -7.45 13.09
C PHE A 94 -25.30 -8.70 13.74
N THR A 95 -25.89 -9.58 12.93
CA THR A 95 -26.46 -10.86 13.36
C THR A 95 -25.49 -12.01 13.20
N ASN A 96 -24.65 -11.97 12.16
CA ASN A 96 -23.69 -13.04 11.90
C ASN A 96 -22.48 -12.55 11.09
N VAL A 97 -21.32 -13.18 11.34
CA VAL A 97 -20.08 -12.96 10.60
C VAL A 97 -19.48 -14.32 10.27
N LEU A 98 -19.49 -14.67 8.99
CA LEU A 98 -19.04 -15.98 8.49
C LEU A 98 -17.83 -15.79 7.57
N VAL A 99 -16.83 -16.64 7.72
CA VAL A 99 -15.68 -16.71 6.81
C VAL A 99 -15.78 -17.99 5.99
N ASP A 100 -15.91 -17.86 4.68
CA ASP A 100 -15.76 -18.96 3.75
C ASP A 100 -14.27 -19.01 3.32
N VAL A 101 -13.55 -19.95 3.92
CA VAL A 101 -12.09 -20.11 3.70
C VAL A 101 -11.81 -20.59 2.28
N ASP A 102 -12.66 -21.46 1.73
CA ASP A 102 -12.47 -22.05 0.40
C ASP A 102 -12.61 -20.99 -0.69
N LYS A 103 -13.59 -20.11 -0.56
CA LYS A 103 -13.84 -19.03 -1.50
C LYS A 103 -13.07 -17.75 -1.17
N LYS A 104 -12.42 -17.68 -0.01
CA LYS A 104 -11.72 -16.49 0.50
C LYS A 104 -12.63 -15.25 0.54
N ILE A 105 -13.85 -15.45 1.04
CA ILE A 105 -14.83 -14.37 1.21
C ILE A 105 -15.27 -14.28 2.67
N LEU A 106 -15.58 -13.04 3.09
CA LEU A 106 -16.21 -12.77 4.37
C LEU A 106 -17.67 -12.40 4.13
N ILE A 107 -18.60 -13.11 4.76
CA ILE A 107 -20.03 -12.85 4.69
C ILE A 107 -20.46 -12.14 5.97
N LEU A 108 -21.00 -10.95 5.82
CA LEU A 108 -21.55 -10.14 6.90
C LEU A 108 -23.07 -10.15 6.79
N GLN A 109 -23.74 -10.57 7.88
CA GLN A 109 -25.18 -10.49 7.99
C GLN A 109 -25.56 -9.48 9.06
N PHE A 110 -26.40 -8.53 8.71
CA PHE A 110 -26.84 -7.49 9.63
C PHE A 110 -28.27 -7.05 9.34
N GLU A 111 -28.91 -6.54 10.35
CA GLU A 111 -30.22 -5.93 10.28
C GLU A 111 -30.11 -4.42 10.43
N THR A 112 -31.03 -3.70 9.80
CA THR A 112 -31.16 -2.26 9.97
C THR A 112 -32.55 -1.93 10.44
N LEU A 113 -32.65 -0.92 11.31
CA LEU A 113 -33.93 -0.41 11.79
C LEU A 113 -33.93 1.11 11.68
N GLY A 114 -34.92 1.66 10.98
CA GLY A 114 -35.03 3.10 10.78
C GLY A 114 -36.05 3.47 9.71
N ASN A 115 -35.96 4.67 9.17
CA ASN A 115 -36.84 5.07 8.07
C ASN A 115 -36.29 4.56 6.72
N PHE A 116 -37.16 4.44 5.74
CA PHE A 116 -36.80 3.97 4.39
C PHE A 116 -35.72 4.84 3.73
N SER A 117 -35.83 6.16 3.84
CA SER A 117 -34.87 7.10 3.28
C SER A 117 -33.48 6.94 3.88
N GLY A 118 -33.39 6.73 5.21
CA GLY A 118 -32.14 6.46 5.91
C GLY A 118 -31.51 5.13 5.48
N THR A 119 -32.33 4.08 5.32
CA THR A 119 -31.86 2.78 4.82
C THR A 119 -31.31 2.88 3.39
N TYR A 120 -31.97 3.62 2.52
CA TYR A 120 -31.48 3.86 1.16
C TYR A 120 -30.19 4.68 1.15
N TYR A 121 -30.12 5.73 1.98
CA TYR A 121 -28.92 6.54 2.11
C TYR A 121 -27.74 5.75 2.67
N PHE A 122 -27.98 4.88 3.65
CA PHE A 122 -26.99 3.95 4.18
C PHE A 122 -26.41 3.05 3.06
N LEU A 123 -27.25 2.47 2.20
CA LEU A 123 -26.79 1.66 1.06
C LEU A 123 -25.87 2.46 0.14
N SER A 124 -26.26 3.69 -0.19
CA SER A 124 -25.43 4.58 -1.01
C SER A 124 -24.08 4.89 -0.35
N LEU A 125 -24.03 5.06 0.97
CA LEU A 125 -22.79 5.24 1.72
C LEU A 125 -21.95 3.96 1.75
N ALA A 126 -22.57 2.79 1.90
CA ALA A 126 -21.90 1.50 1.89
C ALA A 126 -21.19 1.21 0.55
N GLU A 127 -21.78 1.64 -0.57
CA GLU A 127 -21.17 1.53 -1.90
C GLU A 127 -19.91 2.39 -2.06
N THR A 128 -19.74 3.43 -1.24
CA THR A 128 -18.53 4.27 -1.28
C THR A 128 -17.34 3.66 -0.54
N LEU A 129 -17.53 2.55 0.16
CA LEU A 129 -16.44 1.90 0.87
C LEU A 129 -15.38 1.39 -0.13
N PRO A 130 -14.08 1.53 0.17
CA PRO A 130 -12.99 1.11 -0.70
C PRO A 130 -12.77 -0.42 -0.68
N LEU A 131 -13.84 -1.18 -0.59
CA LEU A 131 -13.83 -2.65 -0.54
C LEU A 131 -14.74 -3.20 -1.63
N LYS A 132 -14.39 -4.35 -2.15
CA LYS A 132 -15.24 -5.04 -3.11
C LYS A 132 -16.36 -5.77 -2.39
N LEU A 133 -17.48 -5.07 -2.20
CA LEU A 133 -18.68 -5.59 -1.57
C LEU A 133 -19.64 -6.15 -2.63
N SER A 134 -20.30 -7.25 -2.30
CA SER A 134 -21.40 -7.82 -3.08
C SER A 134 -22.60 -8.03 -2.18
N PHE A 135 -23.70 -7.35 -2.47
CA PHE A 135 -24.95 -7.55 -1.75
C PHE A 135 -25.64 -8.81 -2.29
N GLU A 136 -25.56 -9.91 -1.55
CA GLU A 136 -26.16 -11.20 -1.95
C GLU A 136 -27.65 -11.24 -1.66
N LYS A 137 -28.06 -10.64 -0.53
CA LYS A 137 -29.44 -10.59 -0.09
C LYS A 137 -29.75 -9.23 0.50
N VAL A 138 -30.77 -8.61 -0.01
CA VAL A 138 -31.33 -7.36 0.51
C VAL A 138 -32.84 -7.57 0.64
N PHE A 139 -33.33 -7.49 1.86
CA PHE A 139 -34.76 -7.57 2.15
C PHE A 139 -35.13 -6.39 3.03
N ILE A 140 -36.08 -5.58 2.59
CA ILE A 140 -36.54 -4.39 3.30
C ILE A 140 -38.03 -4.48 3.42
N ASP A 141 -38.54 -4.46 4.65
CA ASP A 141 -39.96 -4.53 4.95
C ASP A 141 -40.34 -3.49 6.01
N LYS A 142 -41.63 -3.13 6.00
CA LYS A 142 -42.16 -2.22 7.02
C LYS A 142 -42.23 -2.97 8.35
N ASP A 143 -41.59 -2.44 9.39
CA ASP A 143 -41.62 -3.06 10.73
C ASP A 143 -43.02 -2.87 11.33
N ILE A 144 -43.82 -3.92 11.28
CA ILE A 144 -45.14 -3.95 11.90
C ILE A 144 -45.00 -4.54 13.29
N PRO A 145 -45.15 -3.75 14.38
CA PRO A 145 -45.07 -4.28 15.74
C PRO A 145 -46.10 -5.40 15.95
N ARG A 146 -45.63 -6.57 16.30
CA ARG A 146 -46.45 -7.72 16.69
C ARG A 146 -46.92 -7.58 18.14
N GLY A 147 -47.73 -6.58 18.47
CA GLY A 147 -48.25 -6.42 19.82
C GLY A 147 -49.51 -5.52 19.85
N VAL A 148 -50.52 -5.97 20.59
CA VAL A 148 -51.72 -5.20 20.84
C VAL A 148 -51.38 -3.99 21.71
N GLY A 149 -51.44 -2.78 21.15
CA GLY A 149 -51.27 -1.52 21.89
C GLY A 149 -49.96 -0.77 21.72
N VAL A 150 -48.99 -1.27 20.95
CA VAL A 150 -47.77 -0.55 20.64
C VAL A 150 -47.99 0.33 19.40
N ARG A 151 -48.03 1.65 19.60
CA ARG A 151 -47.99 2.59 18.47
C ARG A 151 -46.62 2.47 17.81
N SER A 152 -46.56 1.83 16.64
CA SER A 152 -45.41 2.00 15.76
C SER A 152 -45.22 3.47 15.46
N ALA A 153 -44.00 3.96 15.53
CA ALA A 153 -43.67 5.15 14.77
C ALA A 153 -44.00 4.83 13.30
N ASP A 154 -44.93 5.55 12.71
CA ASP A 154 -45.64 5.21 11.46
C ASP A 154 -44.76 4.95 10.23
N ASP A 155 -43.41 5.03 10.37
CA ASP A 155 -42.46 4.97 9.27
C ASP A 155 -41.17 4.20 9.62
N THR A 156 -41.29 3.15 10.46
CA THR A 156 -40.15 2.29 10.81
C THR A 156 -40.05 1.11 9.84
N TRP A 157 -38.89 0.96 9.24
CA TRP A 157 -38.56 -0.10 8.29
C TRP A 157 -37.44 -0.97 8.86
N ARG A 158 -37.53 -2.25 8.63
CA ARG A 158 -36.51 -3.24 8.93
C ARG A 158 -35.85 -3.73 7.65
N GLY A 159 -34.55 -3.64 7.56
CA GLY A 159 -33.75 -4.22 6.48
C GLY A 159 -32.97 -5.43 6.98
N VAL A 160 -32.91 -6.50 6.20
CA VAL A 160 -32.04 -7.66 6.42
C VAL A 160 -31.07 -7.77 5.28
N PHE A 161 -29.78 -7.73 5.56
CA PHE A 161 -28.72 -7.67 4.57
C PHE A 161 -27.76 -8.84 4.74
N SER A 162 -27.37 -9.44 3.60
CA SER A 162 -26.23 -10.35 3.51
C SER A 162 -25.24 -9.78 2.50
N VAL A 163 -24.06 -9.43 2.96
CA VAL A 163 -23.03 -8.77 2.16
C VAL A 163 -21.77 -9.63 2.16
N ALA A 164 -21.32 -10.00 0.97
CA ALA A 164 -20.05 -10.69 0.78
C ALA A 164 -18.93 -9.68 0.50
N VAL A 165 -17.85 -9.76 1.28
CA VAL A 165 -16.61 -9.00 1.07
C VAL A 165 -15.68 -9.86 0.25
N LEU A 166 -15.58 -9.56 -1.05
CA LEU A 166 -14.81 -10.35 -2.02
C LEU A 166 -13.29 -10.07 -1.97
N SER A 167 -12.90 -9.02 -1.27
CA SER A 167 -11.50 -8.65 -1.07
C SER A 167 -10.91 -9.16 0.24
N TYR A 168 -11.54 -10.16 0.86
CA TYR A 168 -11.06 -10.77 2.10
C TYR A 168 -9.86 -11.68 1.82
N THR A 169 -8.82 -11.55 2.64
CA THR A 169 -7.62 -12.40 2.58
C THR A 169 -7.49 -13.12 3.91
N PRO A 170 -7.75 -14.44 3.96
CA PRO A 170 -7.59 -15.20 5.20
C PRO A 170 -6.14 -15.18 5.68
N ALA A 171 -5.92 -15.32 6.99
CA ALA A 171 -4.57 -15.52 7.51
C ALA A 171 -4.00 -16.81 6.89
N THR A 172 -2.82 -16.72 6.30
CA THR A 172 -2.06 -17.90 5.89
C THR A 172 -1.44 -18.49 7.16
N GLU A 173 -1.83 -19.72 7.51
CA GLU A 173 -1.14 -20.51 8.52
C GLU A 173 0.30 -20.84 8.11
#